data_47a225f74361abb300123684ba361e47
#
_entry.id   47a225f74361abb300123684ba361e47
#
_cell.length_a   1.000
_cell.length_b   1.000
_cell.length_c   1.000
_cell.angle_alpha   90.00
_cell.angle_beta   90.00
_cell.angle_gamma   90.00
#
_symmetry.space_group_name_H-M   'P 1'
#
loop_
_entity.id
_entity.type
_entity.pdbx_description
1 polymer ?
#
loop_
_entity_poly.entity_id
_entity_poly.type
_entity_poly.pdbx_seq_one_letter_code
_entity_poly.pdbx_strand_id
1 'polypeptide(L)'
;MKNILKDLSHEELIEIKKQLETSIASADKKQSALKILLNSLYGACANNYFRFFSTAIAEGITMTGQYIIQQVASDIDVYLNKVCETEGLKYVFYVDTDSNYLTLNTMANKFFPNAKGSDLIDILDTICKDKLSPVIAKSCVGIAEYQNAYKNTTEFKREVIADQAIFTVKKRYALNIWDSEGVRFAEPKLKIVGMESQRSSTPAWVRGKFKEAVKICLTGAELDLQSFIKVCDEEYKTLPVEKIAFPKGVNGLTKYSDSRTIYSKGCPIHVRASLLYNYLIKEHKLLKVYETIKEGDKLKYVYLVEPNTIRSNIIGWLSKMPLELDLHRYIDYTTMWEKTFLKPVESVLDAVGWSSYPKASLSAFY
;
A
#
# COMPACT_ATOMS: atom_id res chain seq x y z
N MET A 1 14.92 0.40 34.98
CA MET A 1 15.45 -0.27 33.76
C MET A 1 16.71 0.41 33.21
N LYS A 2 16.76 1.73 33.00
CA LYS A 2 17.98 2.42 32.47
C LYS A 2 19.26 2.24 33.31
N ASN A 3 19.17 2.08 34.62
CA ASN A 3 20.34 1.91 35.49
C ASN A 3 20.87 0.47 35.52
N ILE A 4 20.02 -0.53 35.30
CA ILE A 4 20.40 -1.95 35.32
C ILE A 4 21.24 -2.33 34.07
N LEU A 5 21.01 -1.66 32.93
CA LEU A 5 21.72 -1.95 31.68
C LEU A 5 23.14 -1.34 31.63
N LYS A 6 23.48 -0.41 32.55
CA LYS A 6 24.79 0.23 32.56
C LYS A 6 25.91 -0.63 33.14
N ASP A 7 25.55 -1.60 33.94
CA ASP A 7 26.51 -2.46 34.68
C ASP A 7 26.74 -3.80 33.96
N LEU A 8 26.13 -4.03 32.80
CA LEU A 8 26.26 -5.27 32.02
C LEU A 8 27.39 -5.19 31.00
N SER A 9 28.07 -6.30 30.83
CA SER A 9 29.10 -6.48 29.82
C SER A 9 28.47 -6.40 28.39
N HIS A 10 29.32 -6.15 27.39
CA HIS A 10 28.89 -6.12 25.99
C HIS A 10 28.26 -7.45 25.52
N GLU A 11 28.82 -8.59 26.02
CA GLU A 11 28.29 -9.92 25.68
C GLU A 11 26.90 -10.16 26.29
N GLU A 12 26.71 -9.77 27.56
CA GLU A 12 25.41 -9.86 28.23
C GLU A 12 24.35 -8.99 27.54
N LEU A 13 24.73 -7.79 27.07
CA LEU A 13 23.81 -6.92 26.31
C LEU A 13 23.42 -7.51 24.95
N ILE A 14 24.33 -8.20 24.25
CA ILE A 14 24.05 -8.90 23.01
C ILE A 14 23.06 -10.06 23.25
N GLU A 15 23.30 -10.85 24.30
CA GLU A 15 22.42 -11.99 24.61
C GLU A 15 21.02 -11.52 25.03
N ILE A 16 20.91 -10.48 25.87
CA ILE A 16 19.63 -9.87 26.24
C ILE A 16 18.90 -9.33 25.01
N LYS A 17 19.62 -8.64 24.10
CA LYS A 17 19.04 -8.14 22.85
C LYS A 17 18.47 -9.27 22.02
N LYS A 18 19.20 -10.36 21.83
CA LYS A 18 18.77 -11.55 21.07
C LYS A 18 17.54 -12.22 21.69
N GLN A 19 17.50 -12.33 23.03
CA GLN A 19 16.35 -12.87 23.75
C GLN A 19 15.10 -11.97 23.59
N LEU A 20 15.27 -10.65 23.68
CA LEU A 20 14.18 -9.70 23.45
C LEU A 20 13.68 -9.74 22.01
N GLU A 21 14.58 -9.76 21.03
CA GLU A 21 14.20 -9.89 19.60
C GLU A 21 13.41 -11.18 19.34
N THR A 22 13.83 -12.29 19.95
CA THR A 22 13.15 -13.59 19.86
C THR A 22 11.76 -13.53 20.51
N SER A 23 11.67 -12.92 21.69
CA SER A 23 10.40 -12.76 22.42
C SER A 23 9.43 -11.86 21.67
N ILE A 24 9.89 -10.75 21.11
CA ILE A 24 9.09 -9.84 20.25
C ILE A 24 8.58 -10.61 19.04
N ALA A 25 9.47 -11.31 18.31
CA ALA A 25 9.08 -12.08 17.13
C ALA A 25 8.06 -13.18 17.45
N SER A 26 8.16 -13.81 18.62
CA SER A 26 7.20 -14.83 19.09
C SER A 26 5.84 -14.18 19.42
N ALA A 27 5.84 -13.05 20.13
CA ALA A 27 4.63 -12.32 20.46
C ALA A 27 3.90 -11.81 19.19
N ASP A 28 4.64 -11.25 18.23
CA ASP A 28 4.11 -10.79 16.95
C ASP A 28 3.47 -11.92 16.14
N LYS A 29 4.11 -13.09 16.07
CA LYS A 29 3.56 -14.28 15.41
C LYS A 29 2.25 -14.73 16.09
N LYS A 30 2.22 -14.78 17.41
CA LYS A 30 1.05 -15.18 18.19
C LYS A 30 -0.10 -14.17 17.98
N GLN A 31 0.18 -12.88 18.06
CA GLN A 31 -0.80 -11.82 17.80
C GLN A 31 -1.36 -11.92 16.37
N SER A 32 -0.48 -12.08 15.39
CA SER A 32 -0.88 -12.22 13.97
C SER A 32 -1.76 -13.44 13.74
N ALA A 33 -1.41 -14.59 14.32
CA ALA A 33 -2.21 -15.81 14.23
C ALA A 33 -3.60 -15.65 14.84
N LEU A 34 -3.71 -15.04 16.03
CA LEU A 34 -4.98 -14.76 16.68
C LEU A 34 -5.82 -13.76 15.89
N LYS A 35 -5.20 -12.71 15.35
CA LYS A 35 -5.87 -11.73 14.49
C LYS A 35 -6.45 -12.38 13.23
N ILE A 36 -5.68 -13.25 12.57
CA ILE A 36 -6.17 -13.99 11.39
C ILE A 36 -7.32 -14.90 11.77
N LEU A 37 -7.23 -15.64 12.88
CA LEU A 37 -8.28 -16.53 13.34
C LEU A 37 -9.60 -15.78 13.61
N LEU A 38 -9.53 -14.68 14.35
CA LEU A 38 -10.70 -13.85 14.66
C LEU A 38 -11.32 -13.22 13.41
N ASN A 39 -10.48 -12.64 12.54
CA ASN A 39 -10.97 -12.01 11.31
C ASN A 39 -11.52 -13.01 10.28
N SER A 40 -11.11 -14.28 10.36
CA SER A 40 -11.62 -15.35 9.47
C SER A 40 -13.01 -15.83 9.87
N LEU A 41 -13.43 -15.63 11.11
CA LEU A 41 -14.68 -16.20 11.64
C LEU A 41 -15.90 -15.71 10.87
N TYR A 42 -16.01 -14.40 10.62
CA TYR A 42 -17.14 -13.88 9.86
C TYR A 42 -17.15 -14.38 8.41
N GLY A 43 -15.96 -14.47 7.80
CA GLY A 43 -15.79 -15.00 6.45
C GLY A 43 -16.14 -16.50 6.36
N ALA A 44 -15.85 -17.26 7.43
CA ALA A 44 -16.28 -18.67 7.54
C ALA A 44 -17.81 -18.80 7.55
N CYS A 45 -18.52 -17.90 8.22
CA CYS A 45 -19.98 -17.87 8.20
C CYS A 45 -20.57 -17.68 6.79
N ALA A 46 -19.84 -17.03 5.88
CA ALA A 46 -20.24 -16.88 4.48
C ALA A 46 -19.78 -18.03 3.55
N ASN A 47 -19.07 -19.04 4.08
CA ASN A 47 -18.57 -20.17 3.31
C ASN A 47 -19.54 -21.36 3.39
N ASN A 48 -20.04 -21.82 2.23
CA ASN A 48 -20.99 -22.92 2.10
C ASN A 48 -20.54 -24.26 2.73
N TYR A 49 -19.23 -24.46 2.88
CA TYR A 49 -18.64 -25.67 3.48
C TYR A 49 -18.44 -25.56 5.00
N PHE A 50 -18.74 -24.39 5.60
CA PHE A 50 -18.58 -24.20 7.04
C PHE A 50 -19.81 -24.73 7.80
N ARG A 51 -19.58 -25.44 8.91
CA ARG A 51 -20.67 -26.05 9.71
C ARG A 51 -21.75 -25.03 10.15
N PHE A 52 -21.36 -23.80 10.41
CA PHE A 52 -22.26 -22.71 10.85
C PHE A 52 -22.49 -21.70 9.72
N PHE A 53 -22.54 -22.17 8.47
CA PHE A 53 -22.84 -21.34 7.32
C PHE A 53 -24.19 -20.63 7.47
N SER A 54 -24.18 -19.30 7.34
CA SER A 54 -25.38 -18.49 7.30
C SER A 54 -25.07 -17.15 6.62
N THR A 55 -25.62 -16.95 5.44
CA THR A 55 -25.49 -15.68 4.71
C THR A 55 -26.12 -14.53 5.49
N ALA A 56 -27.24 -14.76 6.19
CA ALA A 56 -27.90 -13.75 7.00
C ALA A 56 -27.02 -13.26 8.15
N ILE A 57 -26.30 -14.17 8.83
CA ILE A 57 -25.34 -13.77 9.89
C ILE A 57 -24.18 -12.98 9.29
N ALA A 58 -23.59 -13.45 8.17
CA ALA A 58 -22.47 -12.76 7.54
C ALA A 58 -22.86 -11.37 7.02
N GLU A 59 -24.04 -11.23 6.43
CA GLU A 59 -24.60 -9.96 5.98
C GLU A 59 -24.91 -9.04 7.19
N GLY A 60 -25.54 -9.56 8.22
CA GLY A 60 -25.83 -8.80 9.44
C GLY A 60 -24.59 -8.23 10.10
N ILE A 61 -23.48 -8.99 10.18
CA ILE A 61 -22.20 -8.51 10.69
C ILE A 61 -21.67 -7.32 9.87
N THR A 62 -21.69 -7.43 8.54
CA THR A 62 -21.15 -6.38 7.66
C THR A 62 -22.04 -5.14 7.65
N MET A 63 -23.35 -5.29 7.65
CA MET A 63 -24.31 -4.17 7.69
C MET A 63 -24.24 -3.42 9.04
N THR A 64 -24.12 -4.16 10.14
CA THR A 64 -23.92 -3.57 11.46
C THR A 64 -22.62 -2.77 11.53
N GLY A 65 -21.51 -3.35 11.01
CA GLY A 65 -20.23 -2.64 10.93
C GLY A 65 -20.31 -1.35 10.12
N GLN A 66 -21.00 -1.36 8.98
CA GLN A 66 -21.22 -0.16 8.17
C GLN A 66 -22.05 0.89 8.92
N TYR A 67 -23.10 0.49 9.60
CA TYR A 67 -23.91 1.41 10.39
C TYR A 67 -23.11 2.04 11.52
N ILE A 68 -22.37 1.25 12.29
CA ILE A 68 -21.54 1.73 13.40
C ILE A 68 -20.54 2.78 12.93
N ILE A 69 -19.76 2.47 11.89
CA ILE A 69 -18.69 3.38 11.45
C ILE A 69 -19.23 4.71 10.88
N GLN A 70 -20.38 4.67 10.19
CA GLN A 70 -21.05 5.86 9.66
C GLN A 70 -21.68 6.71 10.77
N GLN A 71 -22.33 6.10 11.75
CA GLN A 71 -22.93 6.82 12.87
C GLN A 71 -21.86 7.50 13.72
N VAL A 72 -20.76 6.77 14.05
CA VAL A 72 -19.62 7.35 14.77
C VAL A 72 -19.00 8.51 14.00
N ALA A 73 -18.85 8.39 12.67
CA ALA A 73 -18.36 9.48 11.83
C ALA A 73 -19.27 10.73 11.92
N SER A 74 -20.59 10.52 11.85
CA SER A 74 -21.58 11.60 11.97
C SER A 74 -21.51 12.29 13.34
N ASP A 75 -21.42 11.52 14.41
CA ASP A 75 -21.38 12.06 15.78
C ASP A 75 -20.08 12.85 16.04
N ILE A 76 -18.95 12.40 15.47
CA ILE A 76 -17.69 13.15 15.49
C ILE A 76 -17.85 14.49 14.72
N ASP A 77 -18.43 14.47 13.53
CA ASP A 77 -18.64 15.68 12.73
C ASP A 77 -19.52 16.69 13.49
N VAL A 78 -20.64 16.23 14.11
CA VAL A 78 -21.52 17.06 14.93
C VAL A 78 -20.78 17.68 16.10
N TYR A 79 -20.00 16.87 16.82
CA TYR A 79 -19.24 17.33 17.97
C TYR A 79 -18.18 18.38 17.57
N LEU A 80 -17.40 18.12 16.53
CA LEU A 80 -16.34 19.03 16.10
C LEU A 80 -16.88 20.30 15.48
N ASN A 81 -17.99 20.27 14.73
CA ASN A 81 -18.68 21.46 14.27
C ASN A 81 -19.10 22.36 15.43
N LYS A 82 -19.67 21.78 16.49
CA LYS A 82 -20.05 22.52 17.70
C LYS A 82 -18.84 23.15 18.40
N VAL A 83 -17.73 22.39 18.57
CA VAL A 83 -16.52 22.86 19.27
C VAL A 83 -15.79 23.93 18.48
N CYS A 84 -15.69 23.74 17.17
CA CYS A 84 -14.98 24.67 16.27
C CYS A 84 -15.85 25.84 15.79
N GLU A 85 -17.16 25.86 16.15
CA GLU A 85 -18.13 26.86 15.68
C GLU A 85 -18.17 26.93 14.15
N THR A 86 -18.26 25.76 13.53
CA THR A 86 -18.39 25.60 12.07
C THR A 86 -19.73 24.93 11.76
N GLU A 87 -20.23 25.12 10.53
CA GLU A 87 -21.51 24.53 10.12
C GLU A 87 -21.28 23.59 8.92
N GLY A 88 -21.72 22.35 9.05
CA GLY A 88 -21.70 21.35 7.96
C GLY A 88 -20.31 20.91 7.48
N LEU A 89 -19.24 21.28 8.20
CA LEU A 89 -17.89 20.87 7.83
C LEU A 89 -17.70 19.37 8.10
N LYS A 90 -17.14 18.67 7.13
CA LYS A 90 -16.77 17.26 7.25
C LYS A 90 -15.36 17.10 7.81
N TYR A 91 -15.28 16.81 9.12
CA TYR A 91 -14.01 16.48 9.77
C TYR A 91 -13.60 15.04 9.48
N VAL A 92 -14.56 14.11 9.43
CA VAL A 92 -14.31 12.76 8.95
C VAL A 92 -14.41 12.76 7.44
N PHE A 93 -13.26 12.81 6.78
CA PHE A 93 -13.16 12.94 5.32
C PHE A 93 -13.00 11.60 4.59
N TYR A 94 -12.58 10.54 5.32
CA TYR A 94 -12.42 9.21 4.74
C TYR A 94 -12.76 8.13 5.76
N VAL A 95 -13.48 7.10 5.29
CA VAL A 95 -13.90 5.95 6.08
C VAL A 95 -13.50 4.67 5.34
N ASP A 96 -12.87 3.74 6.03
CA ASP A 96 -12.51 2.44 5.45
C ASP A 96 -12.79 1.30 6.41
N THR A 97 -13.80 0.51 6.12
CA THR A 97 -14.22 -0.72 6.80
C THR A 97 -14.52 -0.50 8.30
N ASP A 98 -13.50 -0.27 9.12
CA ASP A 98 -13.53 -0.15 10.58
C ASP A 98 -12.78 1.08 11.11
N SER A 99 -12.32 1.95 10.21
CA SER A 99 -11.55 3.13 10.59
C SER A 99 -12.10 4.43 10.02
N ASN A 100 -12.08 5.48 10.84
CA ASN A 100 -12.39 6.85 10.48
C ASN A 100 -11.11 7.69 10.42
N TYR A 101 -10.96 8.48 9.35
CA TYR A 101 -9.85 9.41 9.16
C TYR A 101 -10.36 10.84 9.29
N LEU A 102 -9.77 11.56 10.22
CA LEU A 102 -10.18 12.90 10.58
C LEU A 102 -9.14 13.93 10.15
N THR A 103 -9.62 15.09 9.69
CA THR A 103 -8.80 16.29 9.60
C THR A 103 -9.08 17.19 10.79
N LEU A 104 -8.05 17.51 11.55
CA LEU A 104 -8.15 18.39 12.73
C LEU A 104 -7.50 19.76 12.49
N ASN A 105 -7.19 20.09 11.22
CA ASN A 105 -6.52 21.34 10.86
C ASN A 105 -7.31 22.58 11.31
N THR A 106 -8.63 22.60 11.09
CA THR A 106 -9.49 23.71 11.52
C THR A 106 -9.42 23.93 13.02
N MET A 107 -9.48 22.85 13.81
CA MET A 107 -9.38 22.88 15.26
C MET A 107 -7.97 23.32 15.70
N ALA A 108 -6.92 22.74 15.10
CA ALA A 108 -5.53 23.08 15.42
C ALA A 108 -5.24 24.55 15.15
N ASN A 109 -5.64 25.06 13.98
CA ASN A 109 -5.43 26.48 13.60
C ASN A 109 -6.23 27.45 14.50
N LYS A 110 -7.46 27.08 14.92
CA LYS A 110 -8.30 27.92 15.76
C LYS A 110 -7.77 28.00 17.20
N PHE A 111 -7.40 26.88 17.80
CA PHE A 111 -7.08 26.81 19.24
C PHE A 111 -5.59 26.75 19.56
N PHE A 112 -4.75 26.29 18.61
CA PHE A 112 -3.32 26.05 18.82
C PHE A 112 -2.46 26.58 17.67
N PRO A 113 -2.63 27.84 17.21
CA PRO A 113 -2.00 28.35 15.99
C PRO A 113 -0.46 28.35 16.03
N ASN A 114 0.11 28.37 17.23
CA ASN A 114 1.56 28.38 17.44
C ASN A 114 2.17 26.97 17.67
N ALA A 115 1.35 25.95 17.91
CA ALA A 115 1.83 24.59 18.13
C ALA A 115 2.25 23.93 16.83
N LYS A 116 3.45 23.32 16.78
CA LYS A 116 3.99 22.65 15.61
C LYS A 116 4.76 21.39 16.02
N GLY A 117 4.97 20.48 15.05
CA GLY A 117 5.78 19.28 15.26
C GLY A 117 5.30 18.44 16.45
N SER A 118 6.21 18.04 17.32
CA SER A 118 5.94 17.17 18.48
C SER A 118 4.87 17.74 19.40
N ASP A 119 4.92 19.05 19.71
CA ASP A 119 4.00 19.69 20.66
C ASP A 119 2.55 19.63 20.17
N LEU A 120 2.32 19.89 18.87
CA LEU A 120 0.99 19.75 18.28
C LEU A 120 0.51 18.31 18.36
N ILE A 121 1.37 17.33 18.13
CA ILE A 121 1.02 15.92 18.19
C ILE A 121 0.64 15.51 19.62
N ASP A 122 1.31 16.01 20.65
CA ASP A 122 0.97 15.76 22.06
C ASP A 122 -0.39 16.34 22.44
N ILE A 123 -0.67 17.56 21.97
CA ILE A 123 -1.96 18.21 22.12
C ILE A 123 -3.07 17.36 21.44
N LEU A 124 -2.85 16.95 20.19
CA LEU A 124 -3.82 16.13 19.45
C LEU A 124 -4.06 14.77 20.09
N ASP A 125 -3.01 14.13 20.63
CA ASP A 125 -3.15 12.86 21.36
C ASP A 125 -4.03 13.04 22.62
N THR A 126 -3.79 14.11 23.38
CA THR A 126 -4.59 14.46 24.55
C THR A 126 -6.05 14.74 24.18
N ILE A 127 -6.30 15.51 23.11
CA ILE A 127 -7.66 15.77 22.61
C ILE A 127 -8.36 14.49 22.17
N CYS A 128 -7.66 13.60 21.49
CA CYS A 128 -8.22 12.31 21.10
C CYS A 128 -8.63 11.48 22.32
N LYS A 129 -7.80 11.44 23.36
CA LYS A 129 -8.10 10.69 24.60
C LYS A 129 -9.22 11.31 25.43
N ASP A 130 -9.13 12.61 25.68
CA ASP A 130 -9.95 13.28 26.68
C ASP A 130 -11.26 13.84 26.12
N LYS A 131 -11.34 14.07 24.82
CA LYS A 131 -12.49 14.69 24.15
C LYS A 131 -13.16 13.79 23.14
N LEU A 132 -12.41 13.24 22.17
CA LEU A 132 -13.00 12.43 21.10
C LEU A 132 -13.38 11.02 21.58
N SER A 133 -12.54 10.35 22.35
CA SER A 133 -12.84 8.99 22.84
C SER A 133 -14.13 8.91 23.65
N PRO A 134 -14.47 9.85 24.58
CA PRO A 134 -15.75 9.85 25.26
C PRO A 134 -16.94 10.05 24.33
N VAL A 135 -16.82 10.89 23.31
CA VAL A 135 -17.88 11.11 22.29
C VAL A 135 -18.13 9.81 21.53
N ILE A 136 -17.07 9.17 21.06
CA ILE A 136 -17.14 7.89 20.33
C ILE A 136 -17.74 6.79 21.23
N ALA A 137 -17.29 6.69 22.47
CA ALA A 137 -17.82 5.71 23.42
C ALA A 137 -19.33 5.90 23.66
N LYS A 138 -19.79 7.14 23.80
CA LYS A 138 -21.20 7.47 23.92
C LYS A 138 -21.99 7.08 22.67
N SER A 139 -21.46 7.34 21.48
CA SER A 139 -22.04 6.91 20.22
C SER A 139 -22.20 5.39 20.17
N CYS A 140 -21.15 4.63 20.52
CA CYS A 140 -21.20 3.17 20.55
C CYS A 140 -22.26 2.62 21.52
N VAL A 141 -22.43 3.25 22.69
CA VAL A 141 -23.50 2.87 23.65
C VAL A 141 -24.87 3.13 23.04
N GLY A 142 -25.12 4.31 22.48
CA GLY A 142 -26.40 4.64 21.85
C GLY A 142 -26.74 3.72 20.67
N ILE A 143 -25.73 3.32 19.88
CA ILE A 143 -25.91 2.35 18.80
C ILE A 143 -26.30 0.97 19.35
N ALA A 144 -25.62 0.51 20.41
CA ALA A 144 -25.91 -0.78 21.03
C ALA A 144 -27.33 -0.82 21.62
N GLU A 145 -27.77 0.27 22.25
CA GLU A 145 -29.15 0.42 22.76
C GLU A 145 -30.16 0.42 21.57
N TYR A 146 -29.94 1.20 20.56
CA TYR A 146 -30.78 1.24 19.35
C TYR A 146 -30.94 -0.13 18.69
N GLN A 147 -29.87 -0.89 18.62
CA GLN A 147 -29.86 -2.25 18.03
C GLN A 147 -30.33 -3.33 19.00
N ASN A 148 -30.71 -2.97 20.23
CA ASN A 148 -31.08 -3.92 21.28
C ASN A 148 -30.01 -4.99 21.51
N ALA A 149 -28.72 -4.59 21.46
CA ALA A 149 -27.60 -5.49 21.63
C ALA A 149 -27.51 -5.99 23.09
N TYR A 150 -27.24 -7.30 23.24
CA TYR A 150 -27.09 -7.90 24.58
C TYR A 150 -25.98 -7.24 25.39
N LYS A 151 -24.89 -6.81 24.72
CA LYS A 151 -23.76 -6.11 25.35
C LYS A 151 -23.06 -5.24 24.30
N ASN A 152 -22.71 -4.01 24.68
CA ASN A 152 -21.77 -3.23 23.87
C ASN A 152 -20.35 -3.78 24.01
N THR A 153 -19.79 -4.26 22.91
CA THR A 153 -18.41 -4.75 22.81
C THR A 153 -17.58 -3.94 21.80
N THR A 154 -18.19 -2.89 21.22
CA THR A 154 -17.52 -2.04 20.23
C THR A 154 -16.64 -1.02 20.91
N GLU A 155 -15.37 -1.03 20.58
CA GLU A 155 -14.36 -0.10 21.09
C GLU A 155 -13.56 0.48 19.93
N PHE A 156 -13.44 1.80 19.87
CA PHE A 156 -12.56 2.50 18.96
C PHE A 156 -11.32 3.00 19.68
N LYS A 157 -10.18 2.83 19.05
CA LYS A 157 -8.89 3.33 19.56
C LYS A 157 -8.24 4.22 18.52
N ARG A 158 -7.50 5.24 18.97
CA ARG A 158 -6.68 6.04 18.08
C ARG A 158 -5.48 5.20 17.64
N GLU A 159 -5.40 4.94 16.33
CA GLU A 159 -4.28 4.19 15.76
C GLU A 159 -3.11 5.09 15.41
N VAL A 160 -3.35 6.20 14.69
CA VAL A 160 -2.29 6.99 14.07
C VAL A 160 -2.55 8.48 14.24
N ILE A 161 -1.46 9.26 14.44
CA ILE A 161 -1.44 10.71 14.22
C ILE A 161 -0.39 11.00 13.16
N ALA A 162 -0.80 11.70 12.10
CA ALA A 162 0.04 12.12 10.98
C ALA A 162 -0.09 13.63 10.77
N ASP A 163 0.99 14.29 10.37
CA ASP A 163 0.99 15.70 10.01
C ASP A 163 0.63 15.93 8.54
N GLN A 164 0.95 14.98 7.67
CA GLN A 164 0.67 15.03 6.24
C GLN A 164 0.05 13.72 5.76
N ALA A 165 -0.90 13.84 4.82
CA ALA A 165 -1.59 12.70 4.22
C ALA A 165 -1.92 12.96 2.75
N ILE A 166 -1.79 11.93 1.91
CA ILE A 166 -2.21 11.94 0.52
C ILE A 166 -3.16 10.76 0.32
N PHE A 167 -4.41 11.04 -0.09
CA PHE A 167 -5.40 10.04 -0.46
C PHE A 167 -5.66 10.13 -1.97
N THR A 168 -5.34 9.07 -2.71
CA THR A 168 -5.52 9.05 -4.18
C THR A 168 -6.89 8.51 -4.56
N VAL A 169 -7.15 7.25 -4.23
CA VAL A 169 -8.43 6.58 -4.43
C VAL A 169 -8.73 5.67 -3.24
N LYS A 170 -9.92 5.08 -3.20
CA LYS A 170 -10.31 4.15 -2.13
C LYS A 170 -9.24 3.10 -1.86
N LYS A 171 -8.84 2.96 -0.58
CA LYS A 171 -7.80 2.02 -0.09
C LYS A 171 -6.38 2.30 -0.60
N ARG A 172 -6.09 3.50 -1.10
CA ARG A 172 -4.76 3.90 -1.58
C ARG A 172 -4.38 5.27 -1.02
N TYR A 173 -3.51 5.28 -0.03
CA TYR A 173 -3.09 6.50 0.65
C TYR A 173 -1.67 6.39 1.21
N ALA A 174 -1.09 7.54 1.52
CA ALA A 174 0.20 7.67 2.19
C ALA A 174 0.08 8.66 3.35
N LEU A 175 0.73 8.34 4.46
CA LEU A 175 0.71 9.11 5.70
C LEU A 175 2.14 9.34 6.19
N ASN A 176 2.43 10.56 6.67
CA ASN A 176 3.64 10.89 7.41
C ASN A 176 3.33 10.81 8.91
N ILE A 177 3.65 9.67 9.54
CA ILE A 177 3.16 9.28 10.86
C ILE A 177 4.12 9.72 11.96
N TRP A 178 3.63 10.45 12.95
CA TRP A 178 4.34 10.84 14.16
C TRP A 178 4.08 9.92 15.35
N ASP A 179 2.88 9.32 15.41
CA ASP A 179 2.50 8.41 16.49
C ASP A 179 1.69 7.24 15.93
N SER A 180 2.00 6.04 16.37
CA SER A 180 1.23 4.83 16.04
C SER A 180 0.92 4.05 17.31
N GLU A 181 -0.37 3.91 17.63
CA GLU A 181 -0.89 3.18 18.79
C GLU A 181 -0.27 3.63 20.14
N GLY A 182 0.05 4.93 20.27
CA GLY A 182 0.69 5.51 21.45
C GLY A 182 2.22 5.42 21.45
N VAL A 183 2.83 4.85 20.41
CA VAL A 183 4.28 4.86 20.22
C VAL A 183 4.68 6.10 19.43
N ARG A 184 5.32 7.05 20.12
CA ARG A 184 5.83 8.29 19.54
C ARG A 184 7.13 8.03 18.78
N PHE A 185 7.23 8.54 17.56
CA PHE A 185 8.47 8.51 16.79
C PHE A 185 9.26 9.82 16.95
N ALA A 186 10.60 9.72 17.02
CA ALA A 186 11.48 10.87 17.07
C ALA A 186 11.46 11.65 15.73
N GLU A 187 11.32 10.91 14.64
CA GLU A 187 11.12 11.42 13.29
C GLU A 187 9.90 10.71 12.67
N PRO A 188 9.13 11.42 11.83
CA PRO A 188 7.93 10.83 11.25
C PRO A 188 8.28 9.65 10.32
N LYS A 189 7.43 8.64 10.33
CA LYS A 189 7.57 7.45 9.48
C LYS A 189 6.56 7.46 8.36
N LEU A 190 7.03 7.12 7.16
CA LEU A 190 6.18 6.97 5.99
C LEU A 190 5.40 5.64 6.04
N LYS A 191 4.06 5.73 6.08
CA LYS A 191 3.14 4.59 5.88
C LYS A 191 2.45 4.73 4.54
N ILE A 192 2.56 3.70 3.70
CA ILE A 192 1.89 3.64 2.40
C ILE A 192 0.97 2.43 2.40
N VAL A 193 -0.27 2.62 1.94
CA VAL A 193 -1.28 1.57 1.86
C VAL A 193 -1.81 1.46 0.43
N GLY A 194 -1.90 0.22 -0.08
CA GLY A 194 -2.53 -0.12 -1.36
C GLY A 194 -1.84 0.39 -2.62
N MET A 195 -0.75 1.14 -2.50
CA MET A 195 0.01 1.68 -3.64
C MET A 195 1.06 0.69 -4.17
N GLU A 196 1.69 1.02 -5.28
CA GLU A 196 2.61 0.17 -6.03
C GLU A 196 3.83 -0.28 -5.23
N SER A 197 4.30 0.53 -4.27
CA SER A 197 5.42 0.16 -3.38
C SER A 197 5.13 -1.06 -2.48
N GLN A 198 3.86 -1.41 -2.30
CA GLN A 198 3.43 -2.57 -1.50
C GLN A 198 3.18 -3.81 -2.36
N ARG A 199 3.12 -3.67 -3.68
CA ARG A 199 2.77 -4.77 -4.57
C ARG A 199 3.97 -5.64 -4.91
N SER A 200 3.85 -6.95 -4.71
CA SER A 200 4.88 -7.92 -5.10
C SER A 200 5.11 -7.99 -6.62
N SER A 201 4.15 -7.50 -7.42
CA SER A 201 4.25 -7.40 -8.89
C SER A 201 5.03 -6.17 -9.38
N THR A 202 5.47 -5.28 -8.50
CA THR A 202 6.32 -4.13 -8.83
C THR A 202 7.79 -4.49 -8.60
N PRO A 203 8.72 -4.18 -9.53
CA PRO A 203 10.14 -4.43 -9.34
C PRO A 203 10.70 -3.78 -8.06
N ALA A 204 11.66 -4.43 -7.40
CA ALA A 204 12.16 -3.99 -6.09
C ALA A 204 12.78 -2.57 -6.13
N TRP A 205 13.56 -2.25 -7.18
CA TRP A 205 14.13 -0.93 -7.37
C TRP A 205 13.03 0.14 -7.48
N VAL A 206 12.02 -0.13 -8.31
CA VAL A 206 10.87 0.77 -8.50
C VAL A 206 10.11 1.00 -7.19
N ARG A 207 9.93 -0.06 -6.37
CA ARG A 207 9.27 0.09 -5.06
C ARG A 207 10.03 1.03 -4.13
N GLY A 208 11.37 0.98 -4.17
CA GLY A 208 12.23 1.91 -3.42
C GLY A 208 12.03 3.35 -3.88
N LYS A 209 12.22 3.60 -5.18
CA LYS A 209 12.08 4.94 -5.77
C LYS A 209 10.66 5.50 -5.66
N PHE A 210 9.63 4.66 -5.75
CA PHE A 210 8.25 5.09 -5.53
C PHE A 210 8.02 5.59 -4.08
N LYS A 211 8.62 4.92 -3.08
CA LYS A 211 8.55 5.40 -1.68
C LYS A 211 9.22 6.76 -1.50
N GLU A 212 10.38 6.95 -2.14
CA GLU A 212 11.10 8.23 -2.12
C GLU A 212 10.25 9.33 -2.79
N ALA A 213 9.66 9.06 -3.96
CA ALA A 213 8.76 9.99 -4.64
C ALA A 213 7.55 10.39 -3.77
N VAL A 214 6.88 9.41 -3.14
CA VAL A 214 5.75 9.66 -2.22
C VAL A 214 6.19 10.49 -1.01
N LYS A 215 7.40 10.24 -0.47
CA LYS A 215 7.95 11.04 0.62
C LYS A 215 8.14 12.49 0.18
N ILE A 216 8.68 12.74 -1.01
CA ILE A 216 8.84 14.10 -1.56
C ILE A 216 7.47 14.77 -1.75
N CYS A 217 6.44 14.04 -2.24
CA CYS A 217 5.09 14.57 -2.35
C CYS A 217 4.48 14.99 -1.01
N LEU A 218 4.84 14.30 0.09
CA LEU A 218 4.34 14.64 1.44
C LEU A 218 5.10 15.81 2.08
N THR A 219 6.42 15.90 1.87
CA THR A 219 7.28 16.78 2.69
C THR A 219 8.15 17.77 1.90
N GLY A 220 8.19 17.66 0.57
CA GLY A 220 9.02 18.48 -0.32
C GLY A 220 8.21 19.40 -1.22
N ALA A 221 8.81 19.82 -2.32
CA ALA A 221 8.20 20.68 -3.33
C ALA A 221 8.11 19.97 -4.71
N GLU A 222 7.24 20.50 -5.59
CA GLU A 222 7.04 19.97 -6.94
C GLU A 222 8.35 19.91 -7.76
N LEU A 223 9.18 20.94 -7.67
CA LEU A 223 10.46 21.00 -8.38
C LEU A 223 11.45 19.93 -7.91
N ASP A 224 11.46 19.59 -6.61
CA ASP A 224 12.31 18.54 -6.05
C ASP A 224 11.91 17.20 -6.65
N LEU A 225 10.59 16.95 -6.77
CA LEU A 225 10.08 15.73 -7.35
C LEU A 225 10.37 15.62 -8.84
N GLN A 226 10.19 16.69 -9.61
CA GLN A 226 10.53 16.71 -11.04
C GLN A 226 12.01 16.41 -11.28
N SER A 227 12.88 16.99 -10.47
CA SER A 227 14.32 16.71 -10.48
C SER A 227 14.62 15.26 -10.14
N PHE A 228 13.94 14.71 -9.12
CA PHE A 228 14.07 13.32 -8.71
C PHE A 228 13.59 12.36 -9.82
N ILE A 229 12.45 12.63 -10.47
CA ILE A 229 11.94 11.82 -11.58
C ILE A 229 12.95 11.77 -12.72
N LYS A 230 13.56 12.90 -13.08
CA LYS A 230 14.57 12.98 -14.14
C LYS A 230 15.79 12.11 -13.82
N VAL A 231 16.34 12.23 -12.60
CA VAL A 231 17.49 11.42 -12.16
C VAL A 231 17.12 9.92 -12.18
N CYS A 232 15.91 9.57 -11.72
CA CYS A 232 15.45 8.19 -11.76
C CYS A 232 15.29 7.64 -13.17
N ASP A 233 14.83 8.44 -14.15
CA ASP A 233 14.71 8.02 -15.56
C ASP A 233 16.08 7.71 -16.17
N GLU A 234 17.08 8.56 -15.90
CA GLU A 234 18.47 8.35 -16.33
C GLU A 234 19.07 7.08 -15.71
N GLU A 235 18.91 6.90 -14.40
CA GLU A 235 19.35 5.69 -13.68
C GLU A 235 18.66 4.42 -14.21
N TYR A 236 17.35 4.49 -14.45
CA TYR A 236 16.53 3.35 -14.89
C TYR A 236 17.03 2.74 -16.21
N LYS A 237 17.45 3.57 -17.15
CA LYS A 237 17.96 3.15 -18.47
C LYS A 237 19.28 2.39 -18.40
N THR A 238 20.00 2.50 -17.29
CA THR A 238 21.28 1.80 -17.06
C THR A 238 21.14 0.50 -16.27
N LEU A 239 19.92 0.23 -15.73
CA LEU A 239 19.70 -0.94 -14.89
C LEU A 239 19.69 -2.26 -15.68
N PRO A 240 20.20 -3.35 -15.09
CA PRO A 240 20.00 -4.69 -15.63
C PRO A 240 18.51 -5.03 -15.75
N VAL A 241 18.15 -5.75 -16.81
CA VAL A 241 16.75 -6.11 -17.11
C VAL A 241 16.04 -6.84 -15.97
N GLU A 242 16.77 -7.64 -15.20
CA GLU A 242 16.24 -8.38 -14.06
C GLU A 242 15.75 -7.48 -12.91
N LYS A 243 16.28 -6.24 -12.83
CA LYS A 243 15.88 -5.24 -11.82
C LYS A 243 14.63 -4.45 -12.20
N ILE A 244 14.36 -4.35 -13.51
CA ILE A 244 13.23 -3.57 -14.07
C ILE A 244 12.05 -4.44 -14.49
N ALA A 245 12.27 -5.74 -14.73
CA ALA A 245 11.23 -6.68 -15.17
C ALA A 245 10.10 -6.84 -14.15
N PHE A 246 8.86 -6.93 -14.65
CA PHE A 246 7.68 -7.18 -13.84
C PHE A 246 7.66 -8.61 -13.30
N PRO A 247 7.68 -8.82 -11.98
CA PRO A 247 7.41 -10.13 -11.41
C PRO A 247 5.90 -10.42 -11.40
N LYS A 248 5.48 -11.61 -11.87
CA LYS A 248 4.07 -11.99 -11.90
C LYS A 248 3.90 -13.50 -11.72
N GLY A 249 2.85 -13.93 -11.01
CA GLY A 249 2.41 -15.32 -10.99
C GLY A 249 1.66 -15.69 -12.26
N VAL A 250 1.82 -16.92 -12.73
CA VAL A 250 1.22 -17.42 -13.97
C VAL A 250 0.05 -18.34 -13.63
N ASN A 251 -1.14 -18.02 -14.14
CA ASN A 251 -2.31 -18.87 -14.07
C ASN A 251 -3.04 -18.83 -15.42
N GLY A 252 -3.54 -19.98 -15.86
CA GLY A 252 -4.33 -20.13 -17.08
C GLY A 252 -3.49 -20.43 -18.33
N LEU A 253 -2.29 -20.99 -18.22
CA LEU A 253 -1.49 -21.42 -19.35
C LEU A 253 -2.27 -22.36 -20.27
N THR A 254 -2.90 -23.40 -19.73
CA THR A 254 -3.70 -24.35 -20.49
C THR A 254 -4.90 -23.68 -21.16
N LYS A 255 -5.57 -22.75 -20.44
CA LYS A 255 -6.75 -22.03 -20.95
C LYS A 255 -6.45 -21.19 -22.20
N TYR A 256 -5.27 -20.58 -22.24
CA TYR A 256 -4.90 -19.64 -23.30
C TYR A 256 -3.90 -20.21 -24.31
N SER A 257 -3.44 -21.45 -24.14
CA SER A 257 -2.59 -22.15 -25.10
C SER A 257 -3.36 -22.43 -26.38
N ASP A 258 -2.71 -22.20 -27.52
CA ASP A 258 -3.23 -22.51 -28.86
C ASP A 258 -2.13 -23.14 -29.71
N SER A 259 -2.43 -24.28 -30.33
CA SER A 259 -1.45 -25.05 -31.12
C SER A 259 -1.08 -24.37 -32.43
N ARG A 260 -1.90 -23.47 -32.96
CA ARG A 260 -1.66 -22.79 -34.25
C ARG A 260 -1.00 -21.43 -34.08
N THR A 261 -1.38 -20.68 -33.04
CA THR A 261 -0.98 -19.28 -32.84
C THR A 261 -0.17 -19.07 -31.55
N ILE A 262 0.25 -20.17 -30.87
CA ILE A 262 0.95 -20.20 -29.58
C ILE A 262 0.00 -19.81 -28.43
N TYR A 263 -0.80 -18.75 -28.57
CA TYR A 263 -1.76 -18.27 -27.56
C TYR A 263 -3.03 -17.72 -28.23
N SER A 264 -4.16 -17.86 -27.55
CA SER A 264 -5.48 -17.39 -28.01
C SER A 264 -5.64 -15.87 -27.87
N LYS A 265 -6.59 -15.30 -28.64
CA LYS A 265 -6.98 -13.87 -28.53
C LYS A 265 -7.48 -13.57 -27.12
N GLY A 266 -7.11 -12.40 -26.56
CA GLY A 266 -7.49 -12.00 -25.20
C GLY A 266 -6.63 -12.62 -24.11
N CYS A 267 -5.55 -13.33 -24.46
CA CYS A 267 -4.58 -13.85 -23.50
C CYS A 267 -3.96 -12.72 -22.64
N PRO A 268 -3.97 -12.84 -21.29
CA PRO A 268 -3.29 -11.88 -20.42
C PRO A 268 -1.81 -11.77 -20.75
N ILE A 269 -1.25 -10.55 -20.66
CA ILE A 269 0.11 -10.25 -21.15
C ILE A 269 1.19 -11.15 -20.54
N HIS A 270 1.15 -11.44 -19.26
CA HIS A 270 2.11 -12.31 -18.58
C HIS A 270 1.95 -13.79 -18.97
N VAL A 271 0.73 -14.24 -19.26
CA VAL A 271 0.47 -15.60 -19.77
C VAL A 271 0.97 -15.71 -21.21
N ARG A 272 0.73 -14.69 -22.03
CA ARG A 272 1.27 -14.59 -23.40
C ARG A 272 2.80 -14.65 -23.40
N ALA A 273 3.45 -13.88 -22.52
CA ALA A 273 4.90 -13.90 -22.36
C ALA A 273 5.42 -15.29 -21.96
N SER A 274 4.69 -16.02 -21.11
CA SER A 274 5.04 -17.38 -20.69
C SER A 274 4.91 -18.39 -21.80
N LEU A 275 3.80 -18.37 -22.54
CA LEU A 275 3.57 -19.29 -23.65
C LEU A 275 4.56 -19.07 -24.78
N LEU A 276 4.86 -17.81 -25.12
CA LEU A 276 5.86 -17.47 -26.12
C LEU A 276 7.26 -17.91 -25.68
N TYR A 277 7.64 -17.67 -24.44
CA TYR A 277 8.91 -18.15 -23.90
C TYR A 277 9.02 -19.68 -24.01
N ASN A 278 8.01 -20.42 -23.58
CA ASN A 278 7.98 -21.87 -23.65
C ASN A 278 8.10 -22.39 -25.10
N TYR A 279 7.49 -21.68 -26.03
CA TYR A 279 7.61 -21.99 -27.47
C TYR A 279 9.06 -21.77 -27.94
N LEU A 280 9.64 -20.59 -27.68
CA LEU A 280 10.98 -20.22 -28.15
C LEU A 280 12.08 -21.13 -27.61
N ILE A 281 12.06 -21.47 -26.31
CA ILE A 281 13.08 -22.37 -25.74
C ILE A 281 12.98 -23.80 -26.30
N LYS A 282 11.81 -24.25 -26.76
CA LYS A 282 11.63 -25.52 -27.46
C LYS A 282 12.17 -25.43 -28.91
N GLU A 283 11.77 -24.38 -29.63
CA GLU A 283 12.16 -24.14 -31.00
C GLU A 283 13.69 -24.04 -31.17
N HIS A 284 14.33 -23.28 -30.26
CA HIS A 284 15.79 -23.10 -30.23
C HIS A 284 16.56 -24.22 -29.50
N LYS A 285 15.88 -25.32 -29.10
CA LYS A 285 16.47 -26.49 -28.40
C LYS A 285 17.20 -26.15 -27.09
N LEU A 286 16.71 -25.15 -26.38
CA LEU A 286 17.33 -24.63 -25.16
C LEU A 286 16.82 -25.31 -23.85
N LEU A 287 15.99 -26.35 -23.94
CA LEU A 287 15.40 -27.08 -22.80
C LEU A 287 16.44 -27.71 -21.85
N LYS A 288 17.70 -27.88 -22.26
CA LYS A 288 18.76 -28.34 -21.38
C LYS A 288 19.32 -27.26 -20.46
N VAL A 289 19.09 -25.98 -20.81
CA VAL A 289 19.64 -24.83 -20.10
C VAL A 289 18.54 -24.08 -19.35
N TYR A 290 17.34 -24.02 -19.92
CA TYR A 290 16.22 -23.25 -19.41
C TYR A 290 15.00 -24.12 -19.16
N GLU A 291 14.38 -23.95 -18.00
CA GLU A 291 13.14 -24.64 -17.63
C GLU A 291 11.93 -23.96 -18.30
N THR A 292 10.90 -24.76 -18.62
CA THR A 292 9.61 -24.24 -19.09
C THR A 292 8.82 -23.65 -17.90
N ILE A 293 8.12 -22.55 -18.18
CA ILE A 293 7.19 -21.93 -17.22
C ILE A 293 5.95 -22.83 -17.10
N LYS A 294 5.57 -23.16 -15.87
CA LYS A 294 4.40 -24.00 -15.53
C LYS A 294 3.31 -23.18 -14.83
N GLU A 295 2.14 -23.80 -14.70
CA GLU A 295 1.03 -23.23 -13.94
C GLU A 295 1.44 -23.02 -12.48
N GLY A 296 1.20 -21.80 -11.95
CA GLY A 296 1.57 -21.41 -10.58
C GLY A 296 2.98 -20.85 -10.44
N ASP A 297 3.82 -20.91 -11.47
CA ASP A 297 5.18 -20.35 -11.42
C ASP A 297 5.15 -18.82 -11.31
N LYS A 298 6.26 -18.27 -10.82
CA LYS A 298 6.53 -16.81 -10.83
C LYS A 298 7.52 -16.50 -11.94
N LEU A 299 7.06 -15.75 -12.94
CA LEU A 299 7.93 -15.24 -14.00
C LEU A 299 8.32 -13.78 -13.78
N LYS A 300 9.32 -13.36 -14.51
CA LYS A 300 9.61 -11.96 -14.83
C LYS A 300 9.29 -11.72 -16.30
N TYR A 301 8.78 -10.54 -16.65
CA TYR A 301 8.55 -10.17 -18.05
C TYR A 301 8.88 -8.71 -18.32
N VAL A 302 9.22 -8.42 -19.58
CA VAL A 302 9.48 -7.06 -20.08
C VAL A 302 8.77 -6.82 -21.39
N TYR A 303 8.56 -5.55 -21.69
CA TYR A 303 8.15 -5.10 -23.01
C TYR A 303 9.36 -5.01 -23.95
N LEU A 304 9.12 -5.28 -25.23
CA LEU A 304 10.09 -5.19 -26.30
C LEU A 304 9.63 -4.19 -27.37
N VAL A 305 10.58 -3.48 -27.95
CA VAL A 305 10.36 -2.63 -29.13
C VAL A 305 10.10 -3.52 -30.35
N GLU A 306 9.17 -3.14 -31.21
CA GLU A 306 8.90 -3.76 -32.50
C GLU A 306 9.33 -2.82 -33.65
N PRO A 307 9.82 -3.38 -34.76
CA PRO A 307 9.97 -4.80 -35.12
C PRO A 307 11.15 -5.47 -34.40
N ASN A 308 11.01 -6.74 -34.03
CA ASN A 308 12.05 -7.57 -33.43
C ASN A 308 12.02 -9.00 -33.99
N THR A 309 13.02 -9.81 -33.60
CA THR A 309 13.22 -11.17 -34.15
C THR A 309 12.08 -12.13 -33.82
N ILE A 310 11.37 -11.94 -32.72
CA ILE A 310 10.26 -12.82 -32.27
C ILE A 310 8.87 -12.30 -32.61
N ARG A 311 8.78 -11.15 -33.30
CA ARG A 311 7.52 -10.51 -33.70
C ARG A 311 6.53 -10.38 -32.53
N SER A 312 7.01 -9.99 -31.36
CA SER A 312 6.22 -9.81 -30.15
C SER A 312 6.76 -8.67 -29.32
N ASN A 313 5.84 -7.86 -28.79
CA ASN A 313 6.18 -6.75 -27.90
C ASN A 313 6.41 -7.17 -26.44
N ILE A 314 6.57 -8.48 -26.16
CA ILE A 314 6.76 -8.98 -24.80
C ILE A 314 7.52 -10.29 -24.79
N ILE A 315 8.31 -10.51 -23.74
CA ILE A 315 8.93 -11.79 -23.39
C ILE A 315 8.96 -11.98 -21.89
N GLY A 316 8.84 -13.24 -21.42
CA GLY A 316 8.98 -13.61 -20.03
C GLY A 316 10.04 -14.67 -19.81
N TRP A 317 10.45 -14.88 -18.57
CA TRP A 317 11.40 -15.93 -18.15
C TRP A 317 11.26 -16.23 -16.66
N LEU A 318 11.84 -17.34 -16.17
CA LEU A 318 11.86 -17.71 -14.75
C LEU A 318 12.99 -17.02 -13.98
N SER A 319 14.22 -17.42 -14.20
CA SER A 319 15.40 -16.95 -13.46
C SER A 319 16.18 -15.87 -14.21
N LYS A 320 16.67 -16.19 -15.42
CA LYS A 320 17.42 -15.31 -16.30
C LYS A 320 16.82 -15.27 -17.70
N MET A 321 16.87 -14.11 -18.32
CA MET A 321 16.48 -13.94 -19.71
C MET A 321 17.46 -14.71 -20.61
N PRO A 322 16.98 -15.58 -21.53
CA PRO A 322 17.86 -16.32 -22.43
C PRO A 322 18.70 -15.39 -23.31
N LEU A 323 20.03 -15.50 -23.20
CA LEU A 323 20.96 -14.69 -23.99
C LEU A 323 20.96 -15.12 -25.46
N GLU A 324 20.73 -16.40 -25.71
CA GLU A 324 20.71 -17.02 -27.02
C GLU A 324 19.60 -16.48 -27.94
N LEU A 325 18.55 -15.89 -27.35
CA LEU A 325 17.48 -15.25 -28.12
C LEU A 325 17.82 -13.82 -28.57
N ASP A 326 18.95 -13.25 -28.12
CA ASP A 326 19.45 -11.91 -28.45
C ASP A 326 18.39 -10.81 -28.36
N LEU A 327 17.54 -10.89 -27.33
CA LEU A 327 16.40 -9.95 -27.10
C LEU A 327 16.77 -8.74 -26.27
N HIS A 328 17.94 -8.70 -25.64
CA HIS A 328 18.36 -7.61 -24.75
C HIS A 328 18.36 -6.25 -25.44
N ARG A 329 18.73 -6.19 -26.71
CA ARG A 329 18.77 -4.97 -27.54
C ARG A 329 17.38 -4.41 -27.88
N TYR A 330 16.35 -5.22 -27.73
CA TYR A 330 14.97 -4.82 -28.02
C TYR A 330 14.17 -4.43 -26.77
N ILE A 331 14.79 -4.36 -25.58
CA ILE A 331 14.07 -3.98 -24.37
C ILE A 331 13.54 -2.56 -24.50
N ASP A 332 12.23 -2.42 -24.33
CA ASP A 332 11.54 -1.12 -24.36
C ASP A 332 11.59 -0.45 -22.98
N TYR A 333 12.73 0.18 -22.69
CA TYR A 333 12.94 0.90 -21.43
C TYR A 333 11.94 2.03 -21.24
N THR A 334 11.47 2.67 -22.31
CA THR A 334 10.49 3.77 -22.24
C THR A 334 9.14 3.25 -21.76
N THR A 335 8.59 2.22 -22.41
CA THR A 335 7.33 1.60 -21.98
C THR A 335 7.46 0.98 -20.60
N MET A 336 8.62 0.37 -20.28
CA MET A 336 8.87 -0.18 -18.97
C MET A 336 8.85 0.91 -17.89
N TRP A 337 9.55 2.03 -18.09
CA TRP A 337 9.58 3.19 -17.20
C TRP A 337 8.19 3.78 -16.98
N GLU A 338 7.47 4.07 -18.05
CA GLU A 338 6.11 4.61 -17.97
C GLU A 338 5.19 3.72 -17.14
N LYS A 339 5.18 2.41 -17.39
CA LYS A 339 4.25 1.48 -16.76
C LYS A 339 4.65 1.10 -15.34
N THR A 340 5.94 1.02 -15.03
CA THR A 340 6.42 0.61 -13.71
C THR A 340 6.47 1.74 -12.72
N PHE A 341 6.88 2.94 -13.14
CA PHE A 341 7.16 4.07 -12.25
C PHE A 341 6.33 5.31 -12.55
N LEU A 342 6.37 5.84 -13.79
CA LEU A 342 5.83 7.15 -14.09
C LEU A 342 4.31 7.23 -13.85
N LYS A 343 3.52 6.34 -14.50
CA LYS A 343 2.05 6.32 -14.32
C LYS A 343 1.61 6.07 -12.87
N PRO A 344 2.21 5.14 -12.10
CA PRO A 344 1.97 5.05 -10.68
C PRO A 344 2.24 6.35 -9.90
N VAL A 345 3.33 7.05 -10.17
CA VAL A 345 3.67 8.32 -9.54
C VAL A 345 2.67 9.41 -9.94
N GLU A 346 2.33 9.53 -11.22
CA GLU A 346 1.33 10.49 -11.72
C GLU A 346 -0.01 10.38 -10.99
N SER A 347 -0.44 9.15 -10.64
CA SER A 347 -1.66 8.97 -9.84
C SER A 347 -1.58 9.60 -8.44
N VAL A 348 -0.38 9.78 -7.90
CA VAL A 348 -0.15 10.48 -6.63
C VAL A 348 -0.06 11.98 -6.87
N LEU A 349 0.59 12.40 -7.96
CA LEU A 349 0.72 13.80 -8.36
C LEU A 349 -0.63 14.46 -8.63
N ASP A 350 -1.53 13.74 -9.29
CA ASP A 350 -2.91 14.20 -9.53
C ASP A 350 -3.63 14.55 -8.22
N ALA A 351 -3.38 13.78 -7.16
CA ALA A 351 -4.01 14.03 -5.85
C ALA A 351 -3.45 15.28 -5.15
N VAL A 352 -2.22 15.67 -5.44
CA VAL A 352 -1.58 16.89 -4.87
C VAL A 352 -1.59 18.08 -5.85
N GLY A 353 -2.09 17.89 -7.07
CA GLY A 353 -2.17 18.93 -8.10
C GLY A 353 -0.81 19.26 -8.75
N TRP A 354 0.17 18.34 -8.68
CA TRP A 354 1.50 18.49 -9.25
C TRP A 354 1.63 17.81 -10.63
N SER A 355 2.71 18.14 -11.34
CA SER A 355 3.05 17.57 -12.64
C SER A 355 4.40 16.86 -12.60
N SER A 356 4.52 15.74 -13.32
CA SER A 356 5.78 15.00 -13.45
C SER A 356 6.87 15.74 -14.24
N TYR A 357 6.46 16.72 -15.06
CA TYR A 357 7.35 17.55 -15.86
C TYR A 357 7.00 19.04 -15.68
N PRO A 358 7.98 19.96 -15.85
CA PRO A 358 7.71 21.40 -15.86
C PRO A 358 6.66 21.74 -16.90
N LYS A 359 5.56 22.38 -16.48
CA LYS A 359 4.57 22.92 -17.42
C LYS A 359 5.23 24.07 -18.17
N ALA A 360 5.20 24.03 -19.49
CA ALA A 360 5.61 25.19 -20.29
C ALA A 360 4.70 26.36 -19.92
N SER A 361 5.25 27.37 -19.26
CA SER A 361 4.54 28.60 -18.95
C SER A 361 4.60 29.48 -20.18
N LEU A 362 3.43 29.98 -20.61
CA LEU A 362 3.37 31.02 -21.66
C LEU A 362 4.17 32.28 -21.29
N SER A 363 4.46 32.49 -20.01
CA SER A 363 5.33 33.59 -19.53
C SER A 363 6.80 33.45 -19.96
N ALA A 364 7.23 32.31 -20.51
CA ALA A 364 8.56 32.15 -21.09
C ALA A 364 8.66 32.66 -22.55
N PHE A 365 7.53 33.12 -23.11
CA PHE A 365 7.43 33.66 -24.48
C PHE A 365 7.13 35.17 -24.51
N TYR A 366 7.08 35.84 -23.33
CA TYR A 366 6.92 37.29 -23.21
C TYR A 366 8.11 37.92 -22.48
#